data_81bbb4ad3ffd8062ee4776dcf5d1dcfa
#
_entry.id   81bbb4ad3ffd8062ee4776dcf5d1dcfa
#
_cell.length_a   1.000
_cell.length_b   1.000
_cell.length_c   1.000
_cell.angle_alpha   90.00
_cell.angle_beta   90.00
_cell.angle_gamma   90.00
#
_symmetry.space_group_name_H-M   'P 1'
#
loop_
_entity.id
_entity.type
_entity.pdbx_description
1 polymer ?
#
loop_
_entity_poly.entity_id
_entity_poly.type
_entity_poly.pdbx_seq_one_letter_code
_entity_poly.pdbx_strand_id
1 'polypeptide(L)'
;KKLNLKVGVGLMCRHSEARLELKDRIDNGELGELLSLKAVRMQGRLIGWDKKKEETKDKDISDLMYQIKNFHGFLWLSGGVYSDFNIHNIDECCWMKGMWPVKAMGLGGRHYRGDEIDQNLDSYSVEYTFPDDTKLYFQGRSMNKCYEEFASHAHGTKGYALISGPGGHASKARIHKGQGPKSELSWMFGAENGGRPRREN
;
A
#
# COMPACT_ATOMS: atom_id res chain seq x y z
N LYS A 1 19.41 3.10 -20.92
CA LYS A 1 20.75 2.45 -21.01
C LYS A 1 21.69 3.20 -21.97
N LYS A 2 21.24 3.59 -23.19
CA LYS A 2 22.11 4.29 -24.18
C LYS A 2 22.68 5.62 -23.66
N LEU A 3 21.96 6.35 -22.80
CA LEU A 3 22.36 7.66 -22.30
C LEU A 3 22.91 7.61 -20.85
N ASN A 4 23.13 6.44 -20.28
CA ASN A 4 23.56 6.24 -18.88
C ASN A 4 22.76 7.04 -17.83
N LEU A 5 21.49 7.31 -18.12
CA LEU A 5 20.59 8.02 -17.21
C LEU A 5 20.16 7.09 -16.07
N LYS A 6 19.99 7.66 -14.89
CA LYS A 6 19.47 6.98 -13.68
C LYS A 6 18.03 7.38 -13.46
N VAL A 7 17.18 6.40 -13.17
CA VAL A 7 15.77 6.61 -12.82
C VAL A 7 15.54 5.98 -11.46
N GLY A 8 15.07 6.77 -10.51
CA GLY A 8 14.61 6.32 -9.20
C GLY A 8 13.07 6.25 -9.19
N VAL A 9 12.53 5.18 -8.59
CA VAL A 9 11.08 4.99 -8.43
C VAL A 9 10.73 5.04 -6.96
N GLY A 10 9.67 5.78 -6.59
CA GLY A 10 9.27 6.06 -5.21
C GLY A 10 8.52 4.94 -4.49
N LEU A 11 8.82 3.68 -4.75
CA LEU A 11 8.27 2.53 -3.99
C LEU A 11 9.04 2.37 -2.68
N MET A 12 8.82 3.29 -1.75
CA MET A 12 9.60 3.48 -0.53
C MET A 12 9.66 2.25 0.38
N CYS A 13 8.63 1.41 0.39
CA CYS A 13 8.59 0.19 1.19
C CYS A 13 9.74 -0.77 0.87
N ARG A 14 10.22 -0.76 -0.37
CA ARG A 14 11.35 -1.60 -0.82
C ARG A 14 12.72 -1.13 -0.30
N HIS A 15 12.78 0.05 0.32
CA HIS A 15 14.00 0.61 0.91
C HIS A 15 13.97 0.58 2.45
N SER A 16 12.92 0.03 3.05
CA SER A 16 12.81 -0.15 4.50
C SER A 16 13.63 -1.34 4.96
N GLU A 17 14.56 -1.11 5.90
CA GLU A 17 15.41 -2.16 6.50
C GLU A 17 14.55 -3.30 7.08
N ALA A 18 13.45 -2.96 7.79
CA ALA A 18 12.54 -3.94 8.35
C ALA A 18 11.93 -4.88 7.31
N ARG A 19 11.59 -4.31 6.14
CA ARG A 19 10.99 -5.10 5.06
C ARG A 19 12.02 -5.86 4.24
N LEU A 20 13.22 -5.33 4.10
CA LEU A 20 14.34 -6.03 3.48
C LEU A 20 14.69 -7.26 4.30
N GLU A 21 14.82 -7.16 5.62
CA GLU A 21 15.08 -8.29 6.50
C GLU A 21 13.93 -9.30 6.50
N LEU A 22 12.67 -8.82 6.55
CA LEU A 22 11.52 -9.71 6.42
C LEU A 22 11.53 -10.48 5.11
N LYS A 23 11.86 -9.82 3.99
CA LYS A 23 11.94 -10.45 2.67
C LYS A 23 12.99 -11.55 2.65
N ASP A 24 14.17 -11.27 3.19
CA ASP A 24 15.25 -12.27 3.30
C ASP A 24 14.79 -13.50 4.10
N ARG A 25 14.11 -13.29 5.24
CA ARG A 25 13.57 -14.39 6.05
C ARG A 25 12.51 -15.21 5.33
N ILE A 26 11.62 -14.55 4.56
CA ILE A 26 10.63 -15.24 3.74
C ILE A 26 11.32 -16.07 2.66
N ASP A 27 12.33 -15.51 1.98
CA ASP A 27 13.09 -16.21 0.93
C ASP A 27 13.88 -17.40 1.49
N ASN A 28 14.34 -17.32 2.73
CA ASN A 28 14.96 -18.42 3.47
C ASN A 28 13.95 -19.43 4.05
N GLY A 29 12.64 -19.28 3.75
CA GLY A 29 11.61 -20.26 4.06
C GLY A 29 11.09 -20.24 5.49
N GLU A 30 11.28 -19.16 6.26
CA GLU A 30 10.74 -19.06 7.63
C GLU A 30 9.22 -19.15 7.67
N LEU A 31 8.51 -18.65 6.65
CA LEU A 31 7.04 -18.79 6.53
C LEU A 31 6.61 -20.05 5.77
N GLY A 32 7.54 -20.78 5.17
CA GLY A 32 7.19 -21.86 4.24
C GLY A 32 6.60 -21.31 2.93
N GLU A 33 5.70 -22.05 2.31
CA GLU A 33 4.98 -21.60 1.12
C GLU A 33 3.93 -20.54 1.49
N LEU A 34 3.90 -19.44 0.76
CA LEU A 34 2.91 -18.39 0.97
C LEU A 34 1.56 -18.82 0.38
N LEU A 35 0.55 -18.89 1.25
CA LEU A 35 -0.80 -19.36 0.95
C LEU A 35 -1.76 -18.23 0.55
N SER A 36 -1.63 -17.08 1.21
CA SER A 36 -2.44 -15.90 0.92
C SER A 36 -1.80 -14.64 1.45
N LEU A 37 -2.14 -13.50 0.82
CA LEU A 37 -1.74 -12.18 1.28
C LEU A 37 -2.97 -11.29 1.45
N LYS A 38 -2.88 -10.33 2.35
CA LYS A 38 -3.91 -9.33 2.56
C LYS A 38 -3.25 -7.96 2.68
N ALA A 39 -3.79 -6.97 1.99
CA ALA A 39 -3.38 -5.58 2.08
C ALA A 39 -4.58 -4.69 2.36
N VAL A 40 -4.44 -3.82 3.35
CA VAL A 40 -5.48 -2.88 3.75
C VAL A 40 -4.92 -1.48 3.79
N ARG A 41 -5.60 -0.54 3.15
CA ARG A 41 -5.32 0.87 3.25
C ARG A 41 -6.60 1.67 3.39
N MET A 42 -7.06 1.80 4.62
CA MET A 42 -8.22 2.58 5.00
C MET A 42 -7.76 3.84 5.72
N GLN A 43 -8.08 4.99 5.16
CA GLN A 43 -7.60 6.27 5.66
C GLN A 43 -8.64 7.36 5.41
N GLY A 44 -8.43 8.50 6.05
CA GLY A 44 -9.16 9.71 5.75
C GLY A 44 -9.08 10.07 4.27
N ARG A 45 -9.92 10.97 3.83
CA ARG A 45 -9.91 11.43 2.44
C ARG A 45 -8.51 11.94 2.07
N LEU A 46 -7.85 11.19 1.24
CA LEU A 46 -6.65 11.64 0.57
C LEU A 46 -7.09 12.46 -0.63
N ILE A 47 -6.65 13.70 -0.65
CA ILE A 47 -6.82 14.57 -1.80
C ILE A 47 -8.27 14.61 -2.27
N GLY A 48 -8.94 15.62 -1.92
CA GLY A 48 -10.25 15.96 -2.42
C GLY A 48 -10.26 17.42 -2.80
N TRP A 49 -10.82 17.71 -3.93
CA TRP A 49 -11.02 19.06 -4.42
C TRP A 49 -12.50 19.34 -4.42
N ASP A 50 -12.95 19.98 -3.35
CA ASP A 50 -14.33 20.41 -3.16
C ASP A 50 -14.64 21.75 -3.85
N LYS A 51 -13.60 22.39 -4.43
CA LYS A 51 -13.73 23.69 -5.11
C LYS A 51 -13.39 23.57 -6.59
N LYS A 52 -14.22 24.17 -7.42
CA LYS A 52 -13.94 24.39 -8.82
C LYS A 52 -12.78 25.38 -8.99
N LYS A 53 -12.13 25.35 -10.15
CA LYS A 53 -11.01 26.25 -10.45
C LYS A 53 -11.37 27.72 -10.22
N GLU A 54 -12.56 28.12 -10.60
CA GLU A 54 -13.08 29.49 -10.51
C GLU A 54 -13.19 29.99 -9.06
N GLU A 55 -13.28 29.06 -8.12
CA GLU A 55 -13.40 29.35 -6.68
C GLU A 55 -12.06 29.32 -5.94
N THR A 56 -10.98 29.09 -6.67
CA THR A 56 -9.62 28.96 -6.10
C THR A 56 -8.75 30.15 -6.45
N LYS A 57 -7.59 30.24 -5.79
CA LYS A 57 -6.53 31.19 -6.16
C LYS A 57 -5.94 30.96 -7.56
N ASP A 58 -6.18 29.76 -8.12
CA ASP A 58 -5.66 29.33 -9.40
C ASP A 58 -6.67 29.56 -10.56
N LYS A 59 -7.71 30.38 -10.34
CA LYS A 59 -8.75 30.65 -11.34
C LYS A 59 -8.24 31.22 -12.67
N ASP A 60 -7.15 31.97 -12.62
CA ASP A 60 -6.58 32.67 -13.77
C ASP A 60 -5.61 31.82 -14.61
N ILE A 61 -5.37 30.56 -14.24
CA ILE A 61 -4.57 29.63 -15.03
C ILE A 61 -5.43 28.81 -16.00
N SER A 62 -4.80 28.19 -17.01
CA SER A 62 -5.51 27.29 -17.92
C SER A 62 -6.03 26.05 -17.18
N ASP A 63 -7.07 25.40 -17.72
CA ASP A 63 -7.62 24.16 -17.15
C ASP A 63 -6.57 23.04 -17.09
N LEU A 64 -5.73 22.95 -18.11
CA LEU A 64 -4.62 22.00 -18.15
C LEU A 64 -3.64 22.25 -17.00
N MET A 65 -3.25 23.50 -16.79
CA MET A 65 -2.31 23.85 -15.72
C MET A 65 -2.95 23.66 -14.33
N TYR A 66 -4.24 23.93 -14.20
CA TYR A 66 -4.98 23.64 -12.97
C TYR A 66 -4.95 22.13 -12.65
N GLN A 67 -5.21 21.27 -13.63
CA GLN A 67 -5.14 19.83 -13.47
C GLN A 67 -3.72 19.37 -13.13
N ILE A 68 -2.69 19.87 -13.81
CA ILE A 68 -1.29 19.55 -13.51
C ILE A 68 -0.91 19.92 -12.08
N LYS A 69 -1.29 21.10 -11.60
CA LYS A 69 -1.05 21.53 -10.21
C LYS A 69 -1.78 20.66 -9.18
N ASN A 70 -2.91 20.10 -9.57
CA ASN A 70 -3.78 19.28 -8.72
C ASN A 70 -3.81 17.82 -9.21
N PHE A 71 -2.69 17.30 -9.70
CA PHE A 71 -2.57 16.05 -10.46
C PHE A 71 -3.14 14.82 -9.75
N HIS A 72 -3.07 14.75 -8.44
CA HIS A 72 -3.64 13.65 -7.68
C HIS A 72 -5.16 13.51 -7.83
N GLY A 73 -5.87 14.60 -8.13
CA GLY A 73 -7.31 14.59 -8.36
C GLY A 73 -7.71 14.03 -9.73
N PHE A 74 -6.77 13.88 -10.66
CA PHE A 74 -7.06 13.55 -12.05
C PHE A 74 -6.41 12.24 -12.48
N LEU A 75 -7.25 11.25 -12.85
CA LEU A 75 -6.79 9.89 -13.16
C LEU A 75 -5.77 9.83 -14.28
N TRP A 76 -5.90 10.66 -15.29
CA TRP A 76 -4.98 10.66 -16.44
C TRP A 76 -3.56 11.12 -16.09
N LEU A 77 -3.38 11.80 -14.95
CA LEU A 77 -2.08 12.29 -14.46
C LEU A 77 -1.46 11.35 -13.41
N SER A 78 -2.26 10.92 -12.43
CA SER A 78 -1.74 10.18 -11.26
C SER A 78 -2.19 8.73 -11.22
N GLY A 79 -3.22 8.35 -11.98
CA GLY A 79 -3.92 7.08 -11.79
C GLY A 79 -4.78 7.06 -10.51
N GLY A 80 -4.91 8.20 -9.83
CA GLY A 80 -5.70 8.38 -8.62
C GLY A 80 -5.08 7.75 -7.37
N VAL A 81 -5.84 7.78 -6.29
CA VAL A 81 -5.45 7.23 -4.97
C VAL A 81 -5.00 5.77 -5.07
N TYR A 82 -5.57 5.01 -6.00
CA TYR A 82 -5.21 3.61 -6.18
C TYR A 82 -3.76 3.43 -6.62
N SER A 83 -3.35 4.12 -7.67
CA SER A 83 -2.00 4.00 -8.24
C SER A 83 -0.95 4.81 -7.48
N ASP A 84 -1.36 5.81 -6.71
CA ASP A 84 -0.45 6.75 -6.05
C ASP A 84 -0.21 6.38 -4.57
N PHE A 85 -1.25 5.92 -3.88
CA PHE A 85 -1.18 5.60 -2.45
C PHE A 85 -1.34 4.11 -2.16
N ASN A 86 -2.36 3.48 -2.73
CA ASN A 86 -2.68 2.08 -2.43
C ASN A 86 -1.63 1.12 -2.99
N ILE A 87 -0.92 1.54 -4.04
CA ILE A 87 0.17 0.78 -4.66
C ILE A 87 1.24 0.34 -3.64
N HIS A 88 1.52 1.13 -2.61
CA HIS A 88 2.54 0.79 -1.62
C HIS A 88 2.23 -0.52 -0.88
N ASN A 89 0.97 -0.73 -0.49
CA ASN A 89 0.56 -1.97 0.16
C ASN A 89 0.46 -3.15 -0.82
N ILE A 90 0.03 -2.89 -2.05
CA ILE A 90 -0.04 -3.89 -3.12
C ILE A 90 1.38 -4.32 -3.51
N ASP A 91 2.28 -3.35 -3.73
CA ASP A 91 3.67 -3.61 -4.12
C ASP A 91 4.44 -4.39 -3.05
N GLU A 92 4.33 -4.00 -1.77
CA GLU A 92 5.02 -4.72 -0.71
C GLU A 92 4.56 -6.19 -0.60
N CYS A 93 3.26 -6.47 -0.81
CA CYS A 93 2.75 -7.84 -0.85
C CYS A 93 3.27 -8.62 -2.07
N CYS A 94 3.26 -8.01 -3.26
CA CYS A 94 3.83 -8.63 -4.46
C CYS A 94 5.33 -8.89 -4.32
N TRP A 95 6.05 -7.97 -3.69
CA TRP A 95 7.47 -8.11 -3.41
C TRP A 95 7.75 -9.25 -2.42
N MET A 96 6.99 -9.34 -1.32
CA MET A 96 7.12 -10.47 -0.39
C MET A 96 6.82 -11.81 -1.06
N LYS A 97 5.83 -11.85 -1.95
CA LYS A 97 5.52 -13.05 -2.74
C LYS A 97 6.62 -13.39 -3.76
N GLY A 98 7.41 -12.41 -4.18
CA GLY A 98 8.43 -12.59 -5.22
C GLY A 98 7.87 -12.77 -6.63
N MET A 99 6.59 -12.47 -6.84
CA MET A 99 5.87 -12.62 -8.11
C MET A 99 4.94 -11.44 -8.36
N TRP A 100 4.54 -11.27 -9.64
CA TRP A 100 3.48 -10.37 -10.02
C TRP A 100 2.19 -11.17 -10.30
N PRO A 101 1.02 -10.63 -9.98
CA PRO A 101 -0.24 -11.29 -10.29
C PRO A 101 -0.48 -11.34 -11.79
N VAL A 102 -1.17 -12.40 -12.23
CA VAL A 102 -1.56 -12.63 -13.64
C VAL A 102 -3.02 -12.29 -13.90
N LYS A 103 -3.81 -12.12 -12.83
CA LYS A 103 -5.22 -11.76 -12.92
C LYS A 103 -5.61 -10.83 -11.78
N ALA A 104 -6.50 -9.89 -12.07
CA ALA A 104 -7.13 -9.04 -11.07
C ALA A 104 -8.64 -8.95 -11.32
N MET A 105 -9.41 -8.95 -10.24
CA MET A 105 -10.83 -8.67 -10.23
C MET A 105 -11.09 -7.57 -9.20
N GLY A 106 -11.64 -6.45 -9.64
CA GLY A 106 -11.80 -5.26 -8.81
C GLY A 106 -13.23 -4.74 -8.80
N LEU A 107 -13.63 -4.27 -7.64
CA LEU A 107 -14.83 -3.49 -7.39
C LEU A 107 -14.45 -2.18 -6.71
N GLY A 108 -15.20 -1.13 -6.98
CA GLY A 108 -14.99 0.16 -6.33
C GLY A 108 -16.18 1.07 -6.51
N GLY A 109 -16.21 2.14 -5.76
CA GLY A 109 -17.32 3.05 -5.84
C GLY A 109 -16.98 4.46 -5.37
N ARG A 110 -17.75 5.42 -5.89
CA ARG A 110 -17.74 6.81 -5.49
C ARG A 110 -19.07 7.12 -4.80
N HIS A 111 -19.08 7.08 -3.47
CA HIS A 111 -20.29 7.18 -2.67
C HIS A 111 -20.32 8.38 -1.75
N TYR A 112 -19.15 8.91 -1.39
CA TYR A 112 -18.98 9.92 -0.35
C TYR A 112 -18.56 11.29 -0.87
N ARG A 113 -17.88 11.34 -2.02
CA ARG A 113 -17.28 12.59 -2.55
C ARG A 113 -18.29 13.56 -3.15
N GLY A 114 -19.51 13.12 -3.43
CA GLY A 114 -20.54 13.97 -4.01
C GLY A 114 -20.09 14.65 -5.29
N ASP A 115 -20.26 15.97 -5.36
CA ASP A 115 -19.97 16.83 -6.53
C ASP A 115 -18.51 17.34 -6.56
N GLU A 116 -17.61 16.75 -5.77
CA GLU A 116 -16.21 17.11 -5.87
C GLU A 116 -15.66 16.88 -7.26
N ILE A 117 -14.76 17.76 -7.69
CA ILE A 117 -14.22 17.75 -9.06
C ILE A 117 -13.12 16.69 -9.29
N ASP A 118 -12.59 16.11 -8.24
CA ASP A 118 -11.62 15.02 -8.37
C ASP A 118 -12.29 13.74 -8.91
N GLN A 119 -11.50 12.88 -9.53
CA GLN A 119 -11.97 11.66 -10.20
C GLN A 119 -11.75 10.39 -9.35
N ASN A 120 -11.30 10.53 -8.10
CA ASN A 120 -11.00 9.40 -7.25
C ASN A 120 -12.27 8.66 -6.80
N LEU A 121 -12.13 7.36 -6.56
CA LEU A 121 -13.12 6.56 -5.86
C LEU A 121 -12.92 6.68 -4.35
N ASP A 122 -13.97 6.35 -3.59
CA ASP A 122 -13.93 6.33 -2.13
C ASP A 122 -13.54 4.97 -1.58
N SER A 123 -13.90 3.91 -2.29
CA SER A 123 -13.69 2.55 -1.86
C SER A 123 -13.16 1.67 -3.00
N TYR A 124 -12.34 0.71 -2.62
CA TYR A 124 -11.69 -0.26 -3.52
C TYR A 124 -11.69 -1.63 -2.86
N SER A 125 -12.03 -2.67 -3.61
CA SER A 125 -11.86 -4.06 -3.22
C SER A 125 -11.31 -4.82 -4.43
N VAL A 126 -10.10 -5.37 -4.32
CA VAL A 126 -9.45 -6.04 -5.43
C VAL A 126 -8.89 -7.38 -4.98
N GLU A 127 -9.21 -8.42 -5.72
CA GLU A 127 -8.58 -9.72 -5.63
C GLU A 127 -7.56 -9.87 -6.76
N TYR A 128 -6.32 -10.16 -6.41
CA TYR A 128 -5.27 -10.52 -7.34
C TYR A 128 -4.97 -12.01 -7.26
N THR A 129 -4.74 -12.64 -8.41
CA THR A 129 -4.32 -14.04 -8.51
C THR A 129 -2.89 -14.11 -9.06
N PHE A 130 -2.02 -14.78 -8.34
CA PHE A 130 -0.65 -15.06 -8.78
C PHE A 130 -0.59 -16.31 -9.68
N PRO A 131 0.54 -16.56 -10.39
CA PRO A 131 0.70 -17.72 -11.27
C PRO A 131 0.49 -19.08 -10.61
N ASP A 132 0.70 -19.17 -9.30
CA ASP A 132 0.54 -20.36 -8.47
C ASP A 132 -0.82 -20.42 -7.74
N ASP A 133 -1.80 -19.66 -8.24
CA ASP A 133 -3.15 -19.53 -7.66
C ASP A 133 -3.23 -18.87 -6.26
N THR A 134 -2.12 -18.50 -5.65
CA THR A 134 -2.12 -17.68 -4.41
C THR A 134 -2.91 -16.40 -4.64
N LYS A 135 -3.61 -15.92 -3.61
CA LYS A 135 -4.42 -14.71 -3.67
C LYS A 135 -3.82 -13.59 -2.82
N LEU A 136 -3.92 -12.37 -3.35
CA LEU A 136 -3.76 -11.14 -2.58
C LEU A 136 -5.12 -10.43 -2.56
N TYR A 137 -5.66 -10.23 -1.36
CA TYR A 137 -6.88 -9.48 -1.12
C TYR A 137 -6.53 -8.05 -0.70
N PHE A 138 -6.89 -7.10 -1.53
CA PHE A 138 -6.69 -5.67 -1.24
C PHE A 138 -8.01 -4.99 -0.90
N GLN A 139 -8.01 -4.20 0.18
CA GLN A 139 -9.10 -3.32 0.56
C GLN A 139 -8.59 -1.90 0.78
N GLY A 140 -9.16 -0.94 0.07
CA GLY A 140 -8.84 0.47 0.17
C GLY A 140 -10.07 1.32 0.44
N ARG A 141 -9.89 2.39 1.21
CA ARG A 141 -10.93 3.39 1.45
C ARG A 141 -10.29 4.76 1.71
N SER A 142 -10.91 5.80 1.15
CA SER A 142 -10.49 7.19 1.31
C SER A 142 -11.71 8.05 1.66
N MET A 143 -12.14 7.99 2.94
CA MET A 143 -13.30 8.71 3.47
C MET A 143 -12.98 9.33 4.82
N ASN A 144 -13.40 10.59 5.04
CA ASN A 144 -13.18 11.29 6.30
C ASN A 144 -13.98 10.67 7.46
N LYS A 145 -13.44 10.79 8.67
CA LYS A 145 -14.08 10.37 9.92
C LYS A 145 -14.44 8.88 9.97
N CYS A 146 -13.79 8.06 9.16
CA CYS A 146 -13.93 6.62 9.19
C CYS A 146 -12.75 5.98 9.93
N TYR A 147 -12.93 4.76 10.39
CA TYR A 147 -11.86 3.95 10.97
C TYR A 147 -10.67 3.85 10.00
N GLU A 148 -9.47 4.04 10.51
CA GLU A 148 -8.24 3.98 9.73
C GLU A 148 -7.50 2.67 10.00
N GLU A 149 -7.04 2.03 8.93
CA GLU A 149 -6.23 0.83 8.99
C GLU A 149 -5.18 0.85 7.89
N PHE A 150 -3.93 0.71 8.28
CA PHE A 150 -2.82 0.49 7.37
C PHE A 150 -2.19 -0.84 7.76
N ALA A 151 -2.34 -1.87 6.93
CA ALA A 151 -1.80 -3.18 7.24
C ALA A 151 -1.56 -4.02 5.97
N SER A 152 -0.48 -4.80 6.00
CA SER A 152 -0.19 -5.82 4.99
C SER A 152 0.28 -7.08 5.69
N HIS A 153 -0.27 -8.22 5.27
CA HIS A 153 -0.11 -9.51 5.92
C HIS A 153 0.25 -10.59 4.91
N ALA A 154 1.01 -11.58 5.35
CA ALA A 154 1.26 -12.80 4.61
C ALA A 154 1.04 -14.02 5.50
N HIS A 155 0.32 -15.01 4.97
CA HIS A 155 0.10 -16.30 5.60
C HIS A 155 0.86 -17.36 4.83
N GLY A 156 1.70 -18.11 5.53
CA GLY A 156 2.45 -19.22 4.98
C GLY A 156 2.16 -20.52 5.71
N THR A 157 2.68 -21.63 5.20
CA THR A 157 2.47 -22.96 5.78
C THR A 157 3.09 -23.13 7.17
N LYS A 158 4.09 -22.31 7.52
CA LYS A 158 4.78 -22.37 8.83
C LYS A 158 4.42 -21.22 9.78
N GLY A 159 3.69 -20.21 9.33
CA GLY A 159 3.37 -19.07 10.17
C GLY A 159 2.74 -17.90 9.44
N TYR A 160 2.73 -16.77 10.12
CA TYR A 160 2.12 -15.53 9.70
C TYR A 160 3.11 -14.38 9.80
N ALA A 161 3.16 -13.51 8.82
CA ALA A 161 3.91 -12.26 8.89
C ALA A 161 2.99 -11.04 8.86
N LEU A 162 3.29 -10.07 9.74
CA LEU A 162 2.86 -8.70 9.58
C LEU A 162 3.97 -7.96 8.80
N ILE A 163 3.69 -7.61 7.56
CA ILE A 163 4.63 -6.87 6.68
C ILE A 163 4.64 -5.41 7.09
N SER A 164 3.45 -4.81 7.22
CA SER A 164 3.21 -3.47 7.74
C SER A 164 1.97 -3.45 8.61
N GLY A 165 1.87 -2.49 9.52
CA GLY A 165 0.78 -2.40 10.49
C GLY A 165 0.52 -0.97 10.94
N PRO A 166 -0.14 -0.78 12.07
CA PRO A 166 -0.35 0.55 12.64
C PRO A 166 0.95 1.33 12.76
N GLY A 167 0.97 2.54 12.22
CA GLY A 167 2.18 3.34 12.04
C GLY A 167 2.61 3.49 10.58
N GLY A 168 1.88 2.85 9.66
CA GLY A 168 2.05 3.02 8.22
C GLY A 168 3.40 2.50 7.71
N HIS A 169 4.09 3.32 6.94
CA HIS A 169 5.37 2.96 6.32
C HIS A 169 6.51 2.72 7.32
N ALA A 170 6.42 3.29 8.51
CA ALA A 170 7.39 3.10 9.61
C ALA A 170 7.05 1.91 10.52
N SER A 171 6.21 1.01 10.09
CA SER A 171 5.76 -0.12 10.91
C SER A 171 6.81 -1.21 11.03
N LYS A 172 6.70 -1.95 12.13
CA LYS A 172 7.59 -3.05 12.48
C LYS A 172 7.15 -4.33 11.80
N ALA A 173 7.98 -4.84 10.91
CA ALA A 173 7.79 -6.18 10.37
C ALA A 173 8.01 -7.24 11.47
N ARG A 174 7.23 -8.33 11.44
CA ARG A 174 7.34 -9.43 12.40
C ARG A 174 6.79 -10.74 11.84
N ILE A 175 7.28 -11.84 12.41
CA ILE A 175 6.87 -13.21 12.07
C ILE A 175 6.35 -13.89 13.34
N HIS A 176 5.27 -14.63 13.20
CA HIS A 176 4.66 -15.46 14.22
C HIS A 176 4.63 -16.92 13.75
N LYS A 177 4.83 -17.88 14.67
CA LYS A 177 4.83 -19.32 14.37
C LYS A 177 3.43 -19.88 14.06
N GLY A 178 2.37 -19.21 14.50
CA GLY A 178 0.97 -19.56 14.17
C GLY A 178 0.37 -18.57 13.19
N GLN A 179 -0.90 -18.78 12.85
CA GLN A 179 -1.60 -18.04 11.79
C GLN A 179 -2.21 -16.70 12.22
N GLY A 180 -1.76 -16.11 13.30
CA GLY A 180 -2.29 -14.83 13.74
C GLY A 180 -1.40 -14.09 14.73
N PRO A 181 -1.69 -12.81 14.96
CA PRO A 181 -0.84 -11.91 15.75
C PRO A 181 -0.80 -12.22 17.26
N LYS A 182 -1.67 -13.12 17.73
CA LYS A 182 -1.67 -13.60 19.12
C LYS A 182 -0.86 -14.88 19.33
N SER A 183 -0.37 -15.51 18.27
CA SER A 183 0.50 -16.67 18.37
C SER A 183 1.92 -16.28 18.75
N GLU A 184 2.75 -17.27 19.08
CA GLU A 184 4.13 -17.06 19.48
C GLU A 184 4.90 -16.21 18.46
N LEU A 185 5.51 -15.13 18.94
CA LEU A 185 6.37 -14.28 18.13
C LEU A 185 7.69 -15.02 17.86
N SER A 186 8.00 -15.23 16.58
CA SER A 186 9.27 -15.82 16.15
C SER A 186 10.35 -14.76 15.94
N TRP A 187 9.97 -13.66 15.31
CA TRP A 187 10.87 -12.58 14.99
C TRP A 187 10.12 -11.22 14.90
N MET A 188 10.83 -10.15 15.27
CA MET A 188 10.38 -8.77 15.09
C MET A 188 11.59 -7.87 14.82
N PHE A 189 11.52 -7.04 13.81
CA PHE A 189 12.59 -6.10 13.48
C PHE A 189 12.93 -5.20 14.67
N GLY A 190 14.23 -5.09 14.95
CA GLY A 190 14.75 -4.22 16.03
C GLY A 190 14.54 -4.74 17.44
N ALA A 191 14.04 -5.97 17.64
CA ALA A 191 13.87 -6.57 18.97
C ALA A 191 15.20 -7.02 19.60
N GLU A 192 16.19 -7.34 18.78
CA GLU A 192 17.50 -7.87 19.25
C GLU A 192 18.33 -6.85 20.04
N ASN A 193 18.03 -5.57 19.93
CA ASN A 193 18.77 -4.48 20.59
C ASN A 193 18.17 -4.01 21.92
N GLY A 194 17.19 -4.72 22.51
CA GLY A 194 16.57 -4.37 23.81
C GLY A 194 15.91 -3.00 23.84
N GLY A 195 15.78 -2.33 22.72
CA GLY A 195 15.27 -0.98 22.58
C GLY A 195 14.02 -0.90 21.69
N ARG A 196 13.25 0.15 21.87
CA ARG A 196 12.20 0.51 20.90
C ARG A 196 12.85 0.62 19.53
N PRO A 197 12.31 -0.01 18.46
CA PRO A 197 12.86 0.12 17.14
C PRO A 197 13.04 1.58 16.78
N ARG A 198 14.17 1.91 16.16
CA ARG A 198 14.40 3.24 15.62
C ARG A 198 13.21 3.63 14.75
N ARG A 199 12.70 4.85 14.93
CA ARG A 199 11.80 5.44 13.94
C ARG A 199 12.61 5.61 12.66
N GLU A 200 12.20 4.95 11.61
CA GLU A 200 12.69 5.25 10.27
C GLU A 200 12.29 6.69 9.97
N ASN A 201 13.25 7.55 9.70
CA ASN A 201 13.05 8.93 9.24
C ASN A 201 12.77 8.94 7.75
#